data_a1036a3cf3d0dee67d5b50b2e5c15703
#
_entry.id   a1036a3cf3d0dee67d5b50b2e5c15703
#
_cell.length_a   1.000
_cell.length_b   1.000
_cell.length_c   1.000
_cell.angle_alpha   90.00
_cell.angle_beta   90.00
_cell.angle_gamma   90.00
#
_symmetry.space_group_name_H-M   'P 1'
#
loop_
_entity.id
_entity.type
_entity.pdbx_description
1 polymer ?
#
loop_
_entity_poly.entity_id
_entity_poly.type
_entity_poly.pdbx_seq_one_letter_code
_entity_poly.pdbx_strand_id
1 'polypeptide(L)'
;MARHPHLWAALLAARRGAEALAVWDEHHPNCTADRETNETCDVATEKAILTELERHFPEHNVISEESYPEFSTKPRWIVDPLDGRINYLNGIPHYSVSIAFEGTGAADVSVVYHIPSDRLFTAIEGQGAYLNGRPISVSETATLSDALVVTGFDPTTIESQHFDQFRSLLDRTQGVRRFGSAATELAMVADGQFDIFFERELSVWDTAAGIQLVEEAGGEITRIERVNGSNREMVLASNPQIHQEAVSLISSSS
;
A
#
# COMPACT_ATOMS: atom_id res chain seq x y z
N MET A 1 14.54 -5.66 19.30
CA MET A 1 14.40 -4.50 18.41
C MET A 1 14.73 -3.24 19.18
N ALA A 2 15.82 -2.52 18.81
CA ALA A 2 16.04 -1.19 19.34
C ALA A 2 14.79 -0.35 18.99
N ARG A 3 14.32 0.48 19.93
CA ARG A 3 13.11 1.31 19.72
C ARG A 3 13.41 2.33 18.62
N HIS A 4 13.05 2.03 17.38
CA HIS A 4 13.11 3.01 16.30
C HIS A 4 11.97 4.02 16.53
N PRO A 5 12.26 5.30 16.80
CA PRO A 5 11.23 6.24 17.25
C PRO A 5 10.13 6.46 16.19
N HIS A 6 10.50 6.52 14.90
CA HIS A 6 9.52 6.67 13.81
C HIS A 6 8.64 5.42 13.66
N LEU A 7 9.22 4.20 13.75
CA LEU A 7 8.39 2.98 13.72
C LEU A 7 7.39 2.96 14.88
N TRP A 8 7.83 3.34 16.07
CA TRP A 8 6.93 3.39 17.21
C TRP A 8 5.78 4.37 17.02
N ALA A 9 6.06 5.58 16.51
CA ALA A 9 5.03 6.57 16.20
C ALA A 9 4.07 6.09 15.10
N ALA A 10 4.58 5.50 14.00
CA ALA A 10 3.77 4.94 12.93
C ALA A 10 2.84 3.82 13.42
N LEU A 11 3.33 2.94 14.31
CA LEU A 11 2.54 1.88 14.92
C LEU A 11 1.39 2.42 15.78
N LEU A 12 1.67 3.45 16.60
CA LEU A 12 0.63 4.12 17.38
C LEU A 12 -0.38 4.81 16.47
N ALA A 13 0.09 5.56 15.48
CA ALA A 13 -0.76 6.27 14.53
C ALA A 13 -1.67 5.31 13.75
N ALA A 14 -1.15 4.18 13.25
CA ALA A 14 -1.97 3.18 12.56
C ALA A 14 -3.06 2.58 13.47
N ARG A 15 -2.75 2.32 14.74
CA ARG A 15 -3.75 1.87 15.72
C ARG A 15 -4.79 2.95 16.03
N ARG A 16 -4.38 4.21 16.14
CA ARG A 16 -5.31 5.34 16.32
C ARG A 16 -6.25 5.51 15.13
N GLY A 17 -5.75 5.34 13.92
CA GLY A 17 -6.59 5.30 12.72
C GLY A 17 -7.64 4.20 12.78
N ALA A 18 -7.24 2.97 13.11
CA ALA A 18 -8.17 1.85 13.24
C ALA A 18 -9.21 2.05 14.38
N GLU A 19 -8.80 2.62 15.52
CA GLU A 19 -9.71 2.99 16.60
C GLU A 19 -10.74 4.04 16.15
N ALA A 20 -10.30 5.06 15.41
CA ALA A 20 -11.18 6.10 14.87
C ALA A 20 -12.20 5.51 13.88
N LEU A 21 -11.76 4.58 13.02
CA LEU A 21 -12.64 3.87 12.09
C LEU A 21 -13.70 3.03 12.82
N ALA A 22 -13.32 2.32 13.87
CA ALA A 22 -14.26 1.56 14.70
C ALA A 22 -15.30 2.47 15.40
N VAL A 23 -14.87 3.64 15.92
CA VAL A 23 -15.77 4.64 16.50
C VAL A 23 -16.70 5.22 15.43
N TRP A 24 -16.20 5.42 14.20
CA TRP A 24 -17.02 5.86 13.07
C TRP A 24 -18.16 4.86 12.80
N ASP A 25 -17.85 3.56 12.74
CA ASP A 25 -18.85 2.50 12.52
C ASP A 25 -19.95 2.47 13.59
N GLU A 26 -19.58 2.68 14.85
CA GLU A 26 -20.54 2.74 15.96
C GLU A 26 -21.55 3.89 15.81
N HIS A 27 -21.10 5.04 15.26
CA HIS A 27 -21.94 6.23 15.08
C HIS A 27 -22.69 6.25 13.74
N HIS A 28 -22.20 5.49 12.74
CA HIS A 28 -22.71 5.45 11.38
C HIS A 28 -23.00 4.01 10.89
N PRO A 29 -23.83 3.22 11.60
CA PRO A 29 -23.99 1.77 11.36
C PRO A 29 -24.57 1.37 9.99
N ASN A 30 -24.95 2.35 9.16
CA ASN A 30 -25.48 2.13 7.80
C ASN A 30 -24.76 2.99 6.76
N CYS A 31 -23.52 3.40 7.05
CA CYS A 31 -22.77 4.30 6.18
C CYS A 31 -22.34 3.60 4.89
N THR A 32 -23.29 3.46 3.97
CA THR A 32 -23.03 3.23 2.57
C THR A 32 -22.85 4.59 1.92
N ALA A 33 -21.60 5.10 1.87
CA ALA A 33 -21.24 6.32 1.15
C ALA A 33 -22.13 7.54 1.47
N ASP A 34 -22.04 8.09 2.67
CA ASP A 34 -22.70 9.35 2.98
C ASP A 34 -21.96 10.50 2.26
N ARG A 35 -22.48 10.85 1.07
CA ARG A 35 -21.97 11.95 0.21
C ARG A 35 -22.38 13.32 0.72
N GLU A 36 -23.14 13.40 1.81
CA GLU A 36 -23.76 14.65 2.27
C GLU A 36 -23.02 15.32 3.44
N THR A 37 -22.10 14.62 4.11
CA THR A 37 -21.30 15.20 5.19
C THR A 37 -19.87 15.50 4.71
N ASN A 38 -19.34 16.68 5.10
CA ASN A 38 -17.93 17.04 4.87
C ASN A 38 -16.94 16.19 5.71
N GLU A 39 -17.44 15.32 6.55
CA GLU A 39 -16.67 14.41 7.38
C GLU A 39 -16.96 12.98 6.90
N THR A 40 -15.95 12.30 6.38
CA THR A 40 -16.01 10.92 5.92
C THR A 40 -15.18 10.04 6.84
N CYS A 41 -15.35 8.71 6.74
CA CYS A 41 -14.55 7.76 7.52
C CYS A 41 -13.04 7.95 7.29
N ASP A 42 -12.64 8.30 6.06
CA ASP A 42 -11.24 8.55 5.69
C ASP A 42 -10.70 9.78 6.41
N VAL A 43 -11.45 10.90 6.38
CA VAL A 43 -11.08 12.16 7.05
C VAL A 43 -10.97 11.97 8.57
N ALA A 44 -11.91 11.23 9.18
CA ALA A 44 -11.86 10.94 10.61
C ALA A 44 -10.64 10.08 10.98
N THR A 45 -10.33 9.08 10.15
CA THR A 45 -9.17 8.20 10.29
C THR A 45 -7.88 8.98 10.11
N GLU A 46 -7.78 9.79 9.05
CA GLU A 46 -6.64 10.66 8.79
C GLU A 46 -6.35 11.57 9.96
N LYS A 47 -7.35 12.29 10.46
CA LYS A 47 -7.20 13.21 11.60
C LYS A 47 -6.62 12.53 12.83
N ALA A 48 -7.05 11.30 13.12
CA ALA A 48 -6.51 10.53 14.25
C ALA A 48 -5.05 10.16 14.04
N ILE A 49 -4.69 9.72 12.82
CA ILE A 49 -3.31 9.38 12.44
C ILE A 49 -2.41 10.60 12.54
N LEU A 50 -2.79 11.72 11.90
CA LEU A 50 -1.98 12.94 11.86
C LEU A 50 -1.78 13.53 13.24
N THR A 51 -2.82 13.54 14.09
CA THR A 51 -2.71 14.01 15.48
C THR A 51 -1.65 13.22 16.27
N GLU A 52 -1.57 11.91 16.07
CA GLU A 52 -0.58 11.09 16.76
C GLU A 52 0.84 11.32 16.19
N LEU A 53 0.99 11.45 14.88
CA LEU A 53 2.29 11.73 14.24
C LEU A 53 2.83 13.10 14.64
N GLU A 54 2.01 14.14 14.55
CA GLU A 54 2.36 15.51 14.93
C GLU A 54 2.73 15.65 16.41
N ARG A 55 2.09 14.87 17.29
CA ARG A 55 2.41 14.85 18.72
C ARG A 55 3.84 14.42 18.98
N HIS A 56 4.39 13.51 18.16
CA HIS A 56 5.72 12.95 18.33
C HIS A 56 6.78 13.63 17.47
N PHE A 57 6.38 14.14 16.29
CA PHE A 57 7.25 14.73 15.30
C PHE A 57 6.60 15.97 14.66
N PRO A 58 6.40 17.06 15.44
CA PRO A 58 5.71 18.25 14.97
C PRO A 58 6.46 18.99 13.85
N GLU A 59 7.75 18.70 13.67
CA GLU A 59 8.60 19.30 12.64
C GLU A 59 8.59 18.54 11.31
N HIS A 60 8.01 17.33 11.26
CA HIS A 60 7.95 16.55 10.03
C HIS A 60 6.78 17.00 9.16
N ASN A 61 7.03 17.02 7.86
CA ASN A 61 5.96 17.23 6.89
C ASN A 61 5.09 15.98 6.76
N VAL A 62 3.89 16.16 6.23
CA VAL A 62 2.97 15.05 5.92
C VAL A 62 2.47 15.18 4.49
N ILE A 63 2.40 14.07 3.78
CA ILE A 63 1.62 13.86 2.57
C ILE A 63 0.57 12.83 2.92
N SER A 64 -0.71 13.16 2.72
CA SER A 64 -1.82 12.25 2.98
C SER A 64 -2.89 12.36 1.91
N GLU A 65 -3.66 11.32 1.67
CA GLU A 65 -4.64 11.26 0.59
C GLU A 65 -5.70 12.36 0.70
N GLU A 66 -6.20 12.66 1.90
CA GLU A 66 -7.33 13.57 2.10
C GLU A 66 -6.93 15.02 2.33
N SER A 67 -5.77 15.29 2.93
CA SER A 67 -5.36 16.65 3.36
C SER A 67 -4.01 17.13 2.81
N TYR A 68 -3.70 16.78 1.66
CA TYR A 68 -2.51 16.89 0.93
C TYR A 68 -1.86 18.28 0.63
N PRO A 69 -0.55 18.45 0.71
CA PRO A 69 0.22 19.28 -0.20
C PRO A 69 1.12 18.42 -1.11
N GLU A 70 0.90 18.48 -2.42
CA GLU A 70 1.63 17.73 -3.46
C GLU A 70 3.16 17.83 -3.40
N PHE A 71 3.69 18.84 -2.75
CA PHE A 71 5.12 19.09 -2.64
C PHE A 71 5.52 19.31 -1.20
N SER A 72 5.97 18.26 -0.55
CA SER A 72 6.57 18.34 0.77
C SER A 72 8.06 18.01 0.70
N THR A 73 8.87 18.80 1.41
CA THR A 73 10.30 18.51 1.62
C THR A 73 10.44 17.39 2.67
N LYS A 74 11.53 16.61 2.57
CA LYS A 74 11.87 15.63 3.61
C LYS A 74 12.51 16.34 4.83
N PRO A 75 12.39 15.80 6.05
CA PRO A 75 11.71 14.54 6.39
C PRO A 75 10.18 14.64 6.35
N ARG A 76 9.50 13.55 5.97
CA ARG A 76 8.05 13.53 5.81
C ARG A 76 7.42 12.17 6.08
N TRP A 77 6.18 12.20 6.53
CA TRP A 77 5.28 11.07 6.57
C TRP A 77 4.48 10.99 5.28
N ILE A 78 4.20 9.77 4.82
CA ILE A 78 3.32 9.49 3.70
C ILE A 78 2.23 8.56 4.24
N VAL A 79 0.97 8.98 4.13
CA VAL A 79 -0.16 8.34 4.80
C VAL A 79 -1.29 8.08 3.81
N ASP A 80 -1.74 6.84 3.77
CA ASP A 80 -3.06 6.46 3.29
C ASP A 80 -3.91 6.06 4.50
N PRO A 81 -4.92 6.84 4.86
CA PRO A 81 -5.72 6.58 6.05
C PRO A 81 -6.65 5.38 5.90
N LEU A 82 -7.09 5.06 4.68
CA LEU A 82 -8.00 3.95 4.40
C LEU A 82 -7.82 3.39 2.98
N ASP A 83 -6.70 2.72 2.73
CA ASP A 83 -6.50 1.95 1.51
C ASP A 83 -7.53 0.81 1.42
N GLY A 84 -8.29 0.77 0.32
CA GLY A 84 -9.42 -0.13 0.16
C GLY A 84 -10.76 0.43 0.64
N ARG A 85 -10.97 1.75 0.58
CA ARG A 85 -12.20 2.44 0.97
C ARG A 85 -13.46 1.81 0.38
N ILE A 86 -13.45 1.44 -0.91
CA ILE A 86 -14.62 0.81 -1.56
C ILE A 86 -14.97 -0.51 -0.87
N ASN A 87 -13.96 -1.30 -0.48
CA ASN A 87 -14.16 -2.54 0.26
C ASN A 87 -14.80 -2.27 1.62
N TYR A 88 -14.24 -1.33 2.37
CA TYR A 88 -14.76 -0.95 3.68
C TYR A 88 -16.24 -0.54 3.60
N LEU A 89 -16.60 0.38 2.70
CA LEU A 89 -17.98 0.85 2.52
C LEU A 89 -18.97 -0.24 2.09
N ASN A 90 -18.48 -1.34 1.52
CA ASN A 90 -19.30 -2.49 1.11
C ASN A 90 -19.21 -3.67 2.09
N GLY A 91 -18.56 -3.51 3.25
CA GLY A 91 -18.41 -4.58 4.24
C GLY A 91 -17.47 -5.71 3.82
N ILE A 92 -16.61 -5.47 2.82
CA ILE A 92 -15.60 -6.44 2.38
C ILE A 92 -14.37 -6.29 3.30
N PRO A 93 -13.95 -7.35 4.02
CA PRO A 93 -12.90 -7.24 5.03
C PRO A 93 -11.49 -7.24 4.40
N HIS A 94 -11.21 -6.28 3.51
CA HIS A 94 -9.92 -6.11 2.85
C HIS A 94 -9.61 -4.62 2.66
N TYR A 95 -9.03 -4.02 3.69
CA TYR A 95 -8.63 -2.62 3.76
C TYR A 95 -7.58 -2.42 4.85
N SER A 96 -6.78 -1.36 4.73
CA SER A 96 -5.66 -1.10 5.63
C SER A 96 -5.42 0.39 5.88
N VAL A 97 -4.64 0.69 6.91
CA VAL A 97 -3.90 1.95 7.07
C VAL A 97 -2.49 1.74 6.56
N SER A 98 -1.99 2.64 5.72
CA SER A 98 -0.62 2.63 5.20
C SER A 98 0.13 3.88 5.66
N ILE A 99 1.31 3.71 6.27
CA ILE A 99 2.15 4.81 6.77
C ILE A 99 3.61 4.52 6.42
N ALA A 100 4.26 5.45 5.70
CA ALA A 100 5.70 5.44 5.50
C ALA A 100 6.34 6.71 6.07
N PHE A 101 7.58 6.62 6.50
CA PHE A 101 8.41 7.77 6.86
C PHE A 101 9.63 7.83 5.94
N GLU A 102 9.81 8.97 5.29
CA GLU A 102 10.98 9.29 4.46
C GLU A 102 11.83 10.37 5.14
N GLY A 103 13.04 10.02 5.58
CA GLY A 103 14.00 10.96 6.16
C GLY A 103 14.76 11.73 5.09
N THR A 104 15.76 11.11 4.47
CA THR A 104 16.63 11.77 3.47
C THR A 104 16.64 11.08 2.11
N GLY A 105 16.12 9.86 2.03
CA GLY A 105 16.14 9.01 0.85
C GLY A 105 14.79 8.42 0.47
N ALA A 106 14.75 7.13 0.31
CA ALA A 106 13.53 6.31 0.21
C ALA A 106 12.86 6.18 1.59
N ALA A 107 11.85 5.34 1.72
CA ALA A 107 11.20 5.13 3.01
C ALA A 107 12.16 4.46 4.01
N ASP A 108 12.35 5.10 5.16
CA ASP A 108 13.18 4.58 6.26
C ASP A 108 12.39 3.62 7.16
N VAL A 109 11.06 3.81 7.23
CA VAL A 109 10.13 3.04 8.05
C VAL A 109 8.81 2.89 7.33
N SER A 110 8.24 1.70 7.39
CA SER A 110 6.92 1.40 6.84
C SER A 110 6.05 0.59 7.78
N VAL A 111 4.76 0.91 7.76
CA VAL A 111 3.70 0.21 8.46
C VAL A 111 2.51 0.07 7.50
N VAL A 112 2.05 -1.16 7.29
CA VAL A 112 0.74 -1.46 6.69
C VAL A 112 -0.05 -2.27 7.71
N TYR A 113 -1.18 -1.73 8.16
CA TYR A 113 -2.03 -2.38 9.14
C TYR A 113 -3.35 -2.83 8.50
N HIS A 114 -3.44 -4.10 8.12
CA HIS A 114 -4.67 -4.72 7.64
C HIS A 114 -5.62 -4.94 8.82
N ILE A 115 -6.55 -4.01 8.99
CA ILE A 115 -7.43 -3.90 10.16
C ILE A 115 -8.30 -5.15 10.36
N PRO A 116 -9.01 -5.69 9.33
CA PRO A 116 -9.95 -6.77 9.53
C PRO A 116 -9.35 -8.07 10.10
N SER A 117 -8.07 -8.31 9.88
CA SER A 117 -7.40 -9.54 10.36
C SER A 117 -6.30 -9.29 11.39
N ASP A 118 -6.16 -8.05 11.90
CA ASP A 118 -5.12 -7.63 12.86
C ASP A 118 -3.70 -8.03 12.40
N ARG A 119 -3.44 -7.88 11.08
CA ARG A 119 -2.13 -8.16 10.50
C ARG A 119 -1.35 -6.85 10.35
N LEU A 120 -0.27 -6.75 11.09
CA LEU A 120 0.57 -5.58 11.15
C LEU A 120 1.90 -5.87 10.46
N PHE A 121 2.07 -5.34 9.25
CA PHE A 121 3.30 -5.42 8.48
C PHE A 121 4.17 -4.22 8.81
N THR A 122 5.47 -4.45 9.00
CA THR A 122 6.44 -3.39 9.34
C THR A 122 7.76 -3.63 8.65
N ALA A 123 8.42 -2.55 8.21
CA ALA A 123 9.80 -2.58 7.74
C ALA A 123 10.60 -1.41 8.32
N ILE A 124 11.91 -1.61 8.44
CA ILE A 124 12.90 -0.56 8.71
C ILE A 124 14.03 -0.79 7.72
N GLU A 125 14.50 0.27 7.07
CA GLU A 125 15.58 0.22 6.09
C GLU A 125 16.77 -0.60 6.61
N GLY A 126 17.18 -1.63 5.85
CA GLY A 126 18.29 -2.54 6.17
C GLY A 126 18.06 -3.48 7.36
N GLN A 127 16.82 -3.60 7.90
CA GLN A 127 16.54 -4.47 9.04
C GLN A 127 15.51 -5.57 8.71
N GLY A 128 15.02 -5.61 7.47
CA GLY A 128 14.05 -6.60 7.00
C GLY A 128 12.60 -6.23 7.29
N ALA A 129 11.69 -7.03 6.73
CA ALA A 129 10.25 -6.91 6.88
C ALA A 129 9.69 -7.92 7.90
N TYR A 130 8.59 -7.55 8.55
CA TYR A 130 7.99 -8.35 9.63
C TYR A 130 6.46 -8.31 9.54
N LEU A 131 5.81 -9.44 9.82
CA LEU A 131 4.38 -9.55 10.08
C LEU A 131 4.14 -9.90 11.55
N ASN A 132 3.44 -9.03 12.28
CA ASN A 132 3.18 -9.18 13.72
C ASN A 132 4.47 -9.53 14.52
N GLY A 133 5.60 -8.88 14.15
CA GLY A 133 6.91 -9.06 14.76
C GLY A 133 7.65 -10.35 14.36
N ARG A 134 7.14 -11.14 13.41
CA ARG A 134 7.84 -12.31 12.83
C ARG A 134 8.44 -11.91 11.49
N PRO A 135 9.71 -12.26 11.22
CA PRO A 135 10.32 -11.99 9.91
C PRO A 135 9.51 -12.63 8.78
N ILE A 136 9.40 -11.91 7.67
CA ILE A 136 8.78 -12.38 6.43
C ILE A 136 9.73 -12.25 5.26
N SER A 137 9.46 -12.98 4.18
CA SER A 137 10.17 -12.90 2.91
C SER A 137 9.21 -13.11 1.75
N VAL A 138 9.56 -12.58 0.59
CA VAL A 138 8.86 -12.88 -0.65
C VAL A 138 8.90 -14.38 -0.97
N SER A 139 8.04 -14.82 -1.87
CA SER A 139 7.96 -16.23 -2.30
C SER A 139 9.24 -16.70 -3.02
N GLU A 140 9.39 -18.02 -3.15
CA GLU A 140 10.47 -18.67 -3.91
C GLU A 140 9.97 -19.25 -5.26
N THR A 141 8.80 -18.82 -5.74
CA THR A 141 8.23 -19.26 -7.01
C THR A 141 9.18 -18.97 -8.17
N ALA A 142 9.54 -20.01 -8.92
CA ALA A 142 10.63 -19.95 -9.91
C ALA A 142 10.15 -19.73 -11.34
N THR A 143 8.86 -19.87 -11.64
CA THR A 143 8.30 -19.73 -12.99
C THR A 143 7.03 -18.92 -13.00
N LEU A 144 6.77 -18.16 -14.07
CA LEU A 144 5.52 -17.40 -14.20
C LEU A 144 4.27 -18.29 -14.19
N SER A 145 4.36 -19.50 -14.75
CA SER A 145 3.23 -20.42 -14.81
C SER A 145 2.73 -20.86 -13.43
N ASP A 146 3.59 -20.83 -12.42
CA ASP A 146 3.28 -21.18 -11.03
C ASP A 146 2.95 -19.94 -10.18
N ALA A 147 3.16 -18.74 -10.74
CA ALA A 147 2.99 -17.48 -10.02
C ALA A 147 1.52 -17.11 -9.82
N LEU A 148 1.17 -16.69 -8.61
CA LEU A 148 -0.11 -16.08 -8.28
C LEU A 148 0.04 -14.56 -8.28
N VAL A 149 -0.78 -13.89 -9.09
CA VAL A 149 -0.74 -12.43 -9.29
C VAL A 149 -1.84 -11.74 -8.53
N VAL A 150 -1.53 -10.59 -7.93
CA VAL A 150 -2.52 -9.64 -7.44
C VAL A 150 -2.38 -8.32 -8.22
N THR A 151 -3.51 -7.71 -8.57
CA THR A 151 -3.56 -6.49 -9.41
C THR A 151 -4.76 -5.64 -9.08
N GLY A 152 -4.70 -4.37 -9.45
CA GLY A 152 -5.80 -3.43 -9.36
C GLY A 152 -5.88 -2.54 -10.60
N PHE A 153 -6.91 -1.74 -10.66
CA PHE A 153 -7.08 -0.67 -11.64
C PHE A 153 -8.15 0.32 -11.19
N ASP A 154 -7.97 1.57 -11.53
CA ASP A 154 -8.98 2.61 -11.37
C ASP A 154 -9.95 2.54 -12.56
N PRO A 155 -11.26 2.26 -12.33
CA PRO A 155 -12.24 2.18 -13.42
C PRO A 155 -12.41 3.47 -14.22
N THR A 156 -11.99 4.62 -13.66
CA THR A 156 -12.14 5.94 -14.30
C THR A 156 -11.00 6.26 -15.27
N THR A 157 -9.85 5.59 -15.12
CA THR A 157 -8.63 5.84 -15.91
C THR A 157 -8.19 4.65 -16.75
N ILE A 158 -8.99 3.56 -16.77
CA ILE A 158 -8.64 2.32 -17.46
C ILE A 158 -8.56 2.52 -18.98
N GLU A 159 -7.44 2.14 -19.57
CA GLU A 159 -7.17 2.15 -21.00
C GLU A 159 -7.16 0.71 -21.56
N SER A 160 -7.26 0.54 -22.91
CA SER A 160 -7.20 -0.77 -23.54
C SER A 160 -5.96 -1.58 -23.17
N GLN A 161 -4.82 -0.90 -23.02
CA GLN A 161 -3.55 -1.50 -22.61
C GLN A 161 -3.62 -2.21 -21.25
N HIS A 162 -4.41 -1.72 -20.31
CA HIS A 162 -4.60 -2.39 -19.01
C HIS A 162 -5.23 -3.77 -19.19
N PHE A 163 -6.20 -3.89 -20.08
CA PHE A 163 -6.85 -5.17 -20.36
C PHE A 163 -5.90 -6.14 -21.06
N ASP A 164 -5.06 -5.66 -21.98
CA ASP A 164 -4.08 -6.51 -22.66
C ASP A 164 -3.01 -7.02 -21.68
N GLN A 165 -2.53 -6.17 -20.77
CA GLN A 165 -1.61 -6.56 -19.71
C GLN A 165 -2.26 -7.55 -18.73
N PHE A 166 -3.49 -7.28 -18.27
CA PHE A 166 -4.24 -8.19 -17.42
C PHE A 166 -4.44 -9.56 -18.08
N ARG A 167 -4.81 -9.57 -19.35
CA ARG A 167 -4.96 -10.80 -20.13
C ARG A 167 -3.64 -11.57 -20.24
N SER A 168 -2.55 -10.87 -20.51
CA SER A 168 -1.22 -11.49 -20.60
C SER A 168 -0.81 -12.17 -19.30
N LEU A 169 -1.08 -11.53 -18.17
CA LEU A 169 -0.86 -12.12 -16.85
C LEU A 169 -1.75 -13.35 -16.64
N LEU A 170 -3.04 -13.26 -16.98
CA LEU A 170 -3.99 -14.36 -16.81
C LEU A 170 -3.61 -15.59 -17.66
N ASP A 171 -3.13 -15.37 -18.90
CA ASP A 171 -2.76 -16.44 -19.84
C ASP A 171 -1.42 -17.13 -19.48
N ARG A 172 -0.56 -16.48 -18.68
CA ARG A 172 0.81 -16.92 -18.43
C ARG A 172 1.13 -17.29 -16.99
N THR A 173 0.19 -17.06 -16.07
CA THR A 173 0.37 -17.30 -14.63
C THR A 173 -0.66 -18.30 -14.11
N GLN A 174 -0.48 -18.77 -12.87
CA GLN A 174 -1.43 -19.66 -12.20
C GLN A 174 -2.81 -19.02 -12.03
N GLY A 175 -2.85 -17.70 -11.92
CA GLY A 175 -4.10 -16.95 -11.81
C GLY A 175 -3.90 -15.54 -11.28
N VAL A 176 -4.93 -14.72 -11.46
CA VAL A 176 -4.93 -13.30 -11.07
C VAL A 176 -6.03 -13.04 -10.05
N ARG A 177 -5.74 -12.21 -9.07
CA ARG A 177 -6.70 -11.71 -8.07
C ARG A 177 -6.77 -10.20 -8.14
N ARG A 178 -7.93 -9.64 -7.80
CA ARG A 178 -8.14 -8.20 -7.61
C ARG A 178 -8.92 -8.00 -6.32
N PHE A 179 -8.29 -7.42 -5.31
CA PHE A 179 -8.95 -7.16 -4.03
C PHE A 179 -9.24 -5.67 -3.81
N GLY A 180 -8.43 -4.75 -4.37
CA GLY A 180 -8.65 -3.30 -4.33
C GLY A 180 -8.16 -2.64 -3.04
N SER A 181 -6.96 -3.00 -2.60
CA SER A 181 -6.21 -2.40 -1.50
C SER A 181 -4.72 -2.56 -1.81
N ALA A 182 -4.14 -1.59 -2.52
CA ALA A 182 -2.79 -1.70 -3.09
C ALA A 182 -1.71 -1.88 -2.02
N ALA A 183 -1.79 -1.14 -0.91
CA ALA A 183 -0.84 -1.28 0.19
C ALA A 183 -0.92 -2.68 0.84
N THR A 184 -2.14 -3.20 1.06
CA THR A 184 -2.32 -4.57 1.57
C THR A 184 -1.79 -5.61 0.58
N GLU A 185 -2.06 -5.44 -0.71
CA GLU A 185 -1.64 -6.37 -1.76
C GLU A 185 -0.11 -6.42 -1.89
N LEU A 186 0.59 -5.28 -1.84
CA LEU A 186 2.05 -5.21 -1.75
C LEU A 186 2.59 -5.90 -0.48
N ALA A 187 1.95 -5.68 0.67
CA ALA A 187 2.33 -6.34 1.91
C ALA A 187 2.14 -7.87 1.85
N MET A 188 1.15 -8.34 1.09
CA MET A 188 0.94 -9.79 0.84
C MET A 188 2.00 -10.37 -0.11
N VAL A 189 2.56 -9.58 -1.04
CA VAL A 189 3.75 -10.00 -1.82
C VAL A 189 4.96 -10.08 -0.91
N ALA A 190 5.18 -9.11 -0.03
CA ALA A 190 6.28 -9.15 0.95
C ALA A 190 6.22 -10.38 1.87
N ASP A 191 5.02 -10.90 2.18
CA ASP A 191 4.79 -12.11 3.00
C ASP A 191 4.73 -13.41 2.17
N GLY A 192 5.01 -13.34 0.86
CA GLY A 192 5.05 -14.49 -0.03
C GLY A 192 3.69 -15.13 -0.32
N GLN A 193 2.57 -14.47 -0.02
CA GLN A 193 1.21 -14.97 -0.33
C GLN A 193 0.85 -14.78 -1.80
N PHE A 194 1.41 -13.75 -2.43
CA PHE A 194 1.40 -13.51 -3.87
C PHE A 194 2.82 -13.40 -4.38
N ASP A 195 3.00 -13.76 -5.64
CA ASP A 195 4.30 -13.77 -6.30
C ASP A 195 4.56 -12.48 -7.05
N ILE A 196 3.50 -11.86 -7.56
CA ILE A 196 3.54 -10.63 -8.34
C ILE A 196 2.41 -9.69 -7.89
N PHE A 197 2.74 -8.42 -7.66
CA PHE A 197 1.81 -7.30 -7.67
C PHE A 197 2.05 -6.47 -8.94
N PHE A 198 0.98 -6.07 -9.61
CA PHE A 198 1.04 -5.17 -10.75
C PHE A 198 -0.17 -4.23 -10.75
N GLU A 199 0.09 -2.94 -10.68
CA GLU A 199 -0.98 -1.93 -10.80
C GLU A 199 -0.44 -0.63 -11.41
N ARG A 200 -1.36 0.13 -12.03
CA ARG A 200 -1.08 1.42 -12.67
C ARG A 200 -1.88 2.51 -11.99
N GLU A 201 -1.50 3.77 -12.24
CA GLU A 201 -2.20 4.96 -11.74
C GLU A 201 -2.22 5.07 -10.21
N LEU A 202 -1.20 4.52 -9.56
CA LEU A 202 -1.04 4.58 -8.11
C LEU A 202 -0.46 5.92 -7.67
N SER A 203 -0.93 6.42 -6.56
CA SER A 203 -0.37 7.57 -5.86
C SER A 203 0.74 7.13 -4.90
N VAL A 204 1.53 8.08 -4.42
CA VAL A 204 2.66 7.78 -3.53
C VAL A 204 2.21 7.15 -2.20
N TRP A 205 1.04 7.50 -1.70
CA TRP A 205 0.50 6.95 -0.44
C TRP A 205 0.03 5.51 -0.57
N ASP A 206 -0.43 5.09 -1.78
CA ASP A 206 -0.80 3.70 -2.07
C ASP A 206 0.42 2.77 -2.02
N THR A 207 1.62 3.29 -2.32
CA THR A 207 2.78 2.49 -2.65
C THR A 207 3.96 2.59 -1.68
N ALA A 208 4.19 3.75 -1.06
CA ALA A 208 5.43 4.02 -0.32
C ALA A 208 5.75 2.98 0.76
N ALA A 209 4.77 2.61 1.59
CA ALA A 209 4.99 1.62 2.64
C ALA A 209 5.12 0.20 2.06
N GLY A 210 4.26 -0.15 1.10
CA GLY A 210 4.25 -1.47 0.46
C GLY A 210 5.53 -1.78 -0.31
N ILE A 211 6.07 -0.80 -1.04
CA ILE A 211 7.35 -0.94 -1.76
C ILE A 211 8.48 -1.28 -0.79
N GLN A 212 8.64 -0.51 0.28
CA GLN A 212 9.69 -0.79 1.26
C GLN A 212 9.51 -2.17 1.91
N LEU A 213 8.28 -2.59 2.21
CA LEU A 213 8.02 -3.93 2.73
C LEU A 213 8.51 -5.01 1.78
N VAL A 214 8.25 -4.87 0.47
CA VAL A 214 8.70 -5.85 -0.54
C VAL A 214 10.22 -5.85 -0.66
N GLU A 215 10.86 -4.69 -0.73
CA GLU A 215 12.32 -4.57 -0.81
C GLU A 215 13.02 -5.18 0.42
N GLU A 216 12.53 -4.86 1.62
CA GLU A 216 13.07 -5.40 2.88
C GLU A 216 12.76 -6.91 3.08
N ALA A 217 11.74 -7.43 2.39
CA ALA A 217 11.45 -8.86 2.32
C ALA A 217 12.28 -9.61 1.26
N GLY A 218 13.17 -8.91 0.53
CA GLY A 218 14.03 -9.48 -0.51
C GLY A 218 13.39 -9.56 -1.89
N GLY A 219 12.33 -8.82 -2.15
CA GLY A 219 11.69 -8.68 -3.46
C GLY A 219 12.34 -7.61 -4.34
N GLU A 220 11.90 -7.54 -5.57
CA GLU A 220 12.30 -6.53 -6.56
C GLU A 220 11.11 -5.67 -6.98
N ILE A 221 11.40 -4.40 -7.27
CA ILE A 221 10.41 -3.38 -7.67
C ILE A 221 10.81 -2.79 -9.02
N THR A 222 9.86 -2.71 -9.94
CA THR A 222 9.93 -1.86 -11.13
C THR A 222 8.87 -0.77 -11.05
N ARG A 223 9.31 0.48 -11.12
CA ARG A 223 8.44 1.67 -11.14
C ARG A 223 8.60 2.38 -12.48
N ILE A 224 7.49 2.78 -13.07
CA ILE A 224 7.46 3.60 -14.27
C ILE A 224 6.60 4.83 -13.99
N GLU A 225 7.25 5.98 -13.85
CA GLU A 225 6.57 7.26 -13.71
C GLU A 225 5.89 7.65 -15.04
N ARG A 226 4.69 8.22 -14.97
CA ARG A 226 4.05 8.77 -16.17
C ARG A 226 4.77 10.03 -16.65
N VAL A 227 5.07 10.06 -17.93
CA VAL A 227 5.76 11.18 -18.62
C VAL A 227 4.90 12.47 -18.65
N ASN A 228 3.62 12.41 -18.32
CA ASN A 228 2.65 13.51 -18.47
C ASN A 228 2.50 14.42 -17.24
N GLY A 229 3.44 14.38 -16.28
CA GLY A 229 3.40 15.25 -15.11
C GLY A 229 2.32 14.91 -14.07
N SER A 230 1.69 13.74 -14.16
CA SER A 230 0.88 13.20 -13.08
C SER A 230 1.80 12.58 -12.03
N ASN A 231 1.50 12.79 -10.74
CA ASN A 231 2.23 12.14 -9.63
C ASN A 231 1.85 10.65 -9.46
N ARG A 232 1.35 10.00 -10.51
CA ARG A 232 0.91 8.62 -10.50
C ARG A 232 1.92 7.74 -11.21
N GLU A 233 2.11 6.54 -10.69
CA GLU A 233 3.08 5.58 -11.19
C GLU A 233 2.44 4.23 -11.51
N MET A 234 3.17 3.44 -12.31
CA MET A 234 2.95 2.00 -12.45
C MET A 234 3.96 1.30 -11.54
N VAL A 235 3.50 0.34 -10.77
CA VAL A 235 4.35 -0.49 -9.92
C VAL A 235 4.18 -1.96 -10.29
N LEU A 236 5.30 -2.64 -10.47
CA LEU A 236 5.41 -4.09 -10.50
C LEU A 236 6.34 -4.51 -9.37
N ALA A 237 5.87 -5.37 -8.49
CA ALA A 237 6.62 -5.95 -7.39
C ALA A 237 6.58 -7.47 -7.49
N SER A 238 7.69 -8.15 -7.24
CA SER A 238 7.72 -9.62 -7.22
C SER A 238 8.96 -10.16 -6.51
N ASN A 239 9.05 -11.48 -6.39
CA ASN A 239 10.29 -12.12 -6.02
C ASN A 239 11.33 -12.02 -7.17
N PRO A 240 12.65 -12.08 -6.87
CA PRO A 240 13.70 -11.86 -7.86
C PRO A 240 13.75 -12.91 -8.98
N GLN A 241 13.24 -14.13 -8.75
CA GLN A 241 13.38 -15.23 -9.72
C GLN A 241 12.53 -15.00 -10.96
N ILE A 242 11.37 -14.36 -10.82
CA ILE A 242 10.41 -14.14 -11.92
C ILE A 242 10.30 -12.67 -12.35
N HIS A 243 10.99 -11.74 -11.67
CA HIS A 243 10.81 -10.30 -11.86
C HIS A 243 11.04 -9.86 -13.31
N GLN A 244 12.17 -10.21 -13.90
CA GLN A 244 12.52 -9.80 -15.27
C GLN A 244 11.56 -10.37 -16.32
N GLU A 245 11.07 -11.61 -16.12
CA GLU A 245 10.08 -12.21 -17.00
C GLU A 245 8.73 -11.51 -16.88
N ALA A 246 8.31 -11.16 -15.65
CA ALA A 246 7.09 -10.40 -15.40
C ALA A 246 7.14 -9.00 -16.03
N VAL A 247 8.26 -8.27 -15.87
CA VAL A 247 8.47 -6.95 -16.50
C VAL A 247 8.40 -7.06 -18.03
N SER A 248 9.03 -8.08 -18.61
CA SER A 248 9.02 -8.29 -20.06
C SER A 248 7.62 -8.59 -20.58
N LEU A 249 6.83 -9.39 -19.83
CA LEU A 249 5.46 -9.72 -20.17
C LEU A 249 4.56 -8.49 -20.22
N ILE A 250 4.65 -7.62 -19.21
CA ILE A 250 3.85 -6.38 -19.13
C ILE A 250 4.27 -5.38 -20.22
N SER A 251 5.57 -5.26 -20.50
CA SER A 251 6.10 -4.33 -21.51
C SER A 251 5.76 -4.73 -22.94
N SER A 252 5.65 -6.03 -23.22
CA SER A 252 5.33 -6.54 -24.56
C SER A 252 3.84 -6.46 -24.90
N SER A 253 2.99 -6.22 -23.93
CA SER A 253 1.53 -6.06 -24.08
C SER A 253 1.11 -4.60 -24.28
N SER A 254 2.07 -3.74 -24.71
CA SER A 254 1.90 -2.29 -24.90
C SER A 254 1.65 -1.93 -26.34
#